data_1db08a9632b665e9b8919a1c97abe275
#
_entry.id   1db08a9632b665e9b8919a1c97abe275
#
_cell.length_a   1.000
_cell.length_b   1.000
_cell.length_c   1.000
_cell.angle_alpha   90.00
_cell.angle_beta   90.00
_cell.angle_gamma   90.00
#
_symmetry.space_group_name_H-M   'P 1'
#
loop_
_entity.id
_entity.type
_entity.pdbx_description
1 polymer ?
#
loop_
_entity_poly.entity_id
_entity_poly.type
_entity_poly.pdbx_seq_one_letter_code
_entity_poly.pdbx_strand_id
1 'polypeptide(L)'
;MTKDKQILIALKKARSHLVNVIKMTDDKKYCIDIMQQNLAVIGLLRSAHQMLMENHLNTCFKTAMETKNEKRKQEMTQEILKVVKLLNK
;
A
#
# COMPACT_ATOMS: atom_id res chain seq x y z
N MET A 1 -14.48 -10.49 7.21
CA MET A 1 -13.33 -10.69 6.30
C MET A 1 -12.04 -10.43 7.04
N THR A 2 -11.01 -11.20 6.76
CA THR A 2 -9.70 -10.97 7.34
C THR A 2 -9.07 -9.71 6.70
N LYS A 3 -8.14 -9.10 7.41
CA LYS A 3 -7.40 -7.95 6.89
C LYS A 3 -6.67 -8.30 5.58
N ASP A 4 -6.11 -9.52 5.49
CA ASP A 4 -5.42 -9.99 4.29
C ASP A 4 -6.35 -10.02 3.07
N LYS A 5 -7.60 -10.47 3.26
CA LYS A 5 -8.58 -10.47 2.18
C LYS A 5 -8.94 -9.05 1.72
N GLN A 6 -9.08 -8.12 2.67
CA GLN A 6 -9.36 -6.72 2.35
C GLN A 6 -8.23 -6.08 1.56
N ILE A 7 -6.99 -6.35 1.96
CA ILE A 7 -5.79 -5.87 1.26
C ILE A 7 -5.77 -6.43 -0.17
N LEU A 8 -6.00 -7.72 -0.32
CA LEU A 8 -5.99 -8.38 -1.62
C LEU A 8 -7.07 -7.80 -2.55
N ILE A 9 -8.28 -7.55 -2.03
CA ILE A 9 -9.37 -6.93 -2.80
C ILE A 9 -8.95 -5.55 -3.30
N ALA A 10 -8.36 -4.72 -2.42
CA ALA A 10 -7.91 -3.38 -2.79
C ALA A 10 -6.84 -3.43 -3.88
N LEU A 11 -5.88 -4.33 -3.76
CA LEU A 11 -4.82 -4.50 -4.75
C LEU A 11 -5.36 -4.99 -6.10
N LYS A 12 -6.32 -5.92 -6.08
CA LYS A 12 -6.95 -6.40 -7.32
C LYS A 12 -7.77 -5.32 -8.00
N LYS A 13 -8.45 -4.47 -7.23
CA LYS A 13 -9.15 -3.29 -7.79
C LYS A 13 -8.16 -2.33 -8.44
N ALA A 14 -7.04 -2.06 -7.78
CA ALA A 14 -5.98 -1.21 -8.33
C ALA A 14 -5.46 -1.78 -9.63
N ARG A 15 -5.23 -3.10 -9.69
CA ARG A 15 -4.78 -3.80 -10.90
C ARG A 15 -5.76 -3.61 -12.05
N SER A 16 -7.06 -3.80 -11.79
CA SER A 16 -8.09 -3.65 -12.82
C SER A 16 -8.16 -2.21 -13.36
N HIS A 17 -8.08 -1.24 -12.46
CA HIS A 17 -8.04 0.18 -12.85
C HIS A 17 -6.77 0.50 -13.64
N LEU A 18 -5.64 -0.04 -13.24
CA LEU A 18 -4.37 0.20 -13.95
C LEU A 18 -4.42 -0.35 -15.37
N VAL A 19 -5.01 -1.54 -15.57
CA VAL A 19 -5.21 -2.10 -16.90
C VAL A 19 -6.02 -1.12 -17.76
N ASN A 20 -7.07 -0.51 -17.20
CA ASN A 20 -7.87 0.48 -17.90
C ASN A 20 -7.07 1.74 -18.24
N VAL A 21 -6.23 2.23 -17.31
CA VAL A 21 -5.36 3.39 -17.57
C VAL A 21 -4.39 3.11 -18.71
N ILE A 22 -3.82 1.91 -18.74
CA ILE A 22 -2.91 1.48 -19.81
C ILE A 22 -3.65 1.51 -21.15
N LYS A 23 -4.86 0.95 -21.19
CA LYS A 23 -5.68 0.93 -22.40
C LYS A 23 -6.02 2.34 -22.86
N MET A 24 -6.44 3.21 -21.97
CA MET A 24 -6.75 4.62 -22.28
C MET A 24 -5.54 5.34 -22.88
N THR A 25 -4.37 5.07 -22.34
CA THR A 25 -3.10 5.65 -22.81
C THR A 25 -2.78 5.14 -24.21
N ASP A 26 -2.91 3.83 -24.42
CA ASP A 26 -2.67 3.20 -25.71
C ASP A 26 -3.65 3.72 -26.78
N ASP A 27 -4.91 3.91 -26.40
CA ASP A 27 -5.97 4.42 -27.27
C ASP A 27 -5.90 5.95 -27.44
N LYS A 28 -4.92 6.59 -26.84
CA LYS A 28 -4.71 8.05 -26.92
C LYS A 28 -5.93 8.87 -26.50
N LYS A 29 -6.58 8.42 -25.42
CA LYS A 29 -7.69 9.17 -24.84
C LYS A 29 -7.20 10.51 -24.30
N TYR A 30 -8.14 11.40 -23.98
CA TYR A 30 -7.81 12.73 -23.48
C TYR A 30 -6.97 12.64 -22.19
N CYS A 31 -5.86 13.38 -22.15
CA CYS A 31 -4.87 13.24 -21.08
C CYS A 31 -5.42 13.56 -19.68
N ILE A 32 -6.35 14.50 -19.55
CA ILE A 32 -6.97 14.82 -18.26
C ILE A 32 -7.77 13.61 -17.74
N ASP A 33 -8.50 12.92 -18.61
CA ASP A 33 -9.25 11.72 -18.23
C ASP A 33 -8.32 10.61 -17.79
N ILE A 34 -7.19 10.42 -18.46
CA ILE A 34 -6.16 9.45 -18.08
C ILE A 34 -5.61 9.79 -16.71
N MET A 35 -5.28 11.06 -16.48
CA MET A 35 -4.73 11.51 -15.19
C MET A 35 -5.72 11.28 -14.04
N GLN A 36 -7.01 11.52 -14.25
CA GLN A 36 -8.03 11.28 -13.23
C GLN A 36 -8.12 9.80 -12.88
N GLN A 37 -8.10 8.92 -13.90
CA GLN A 37 -8.11 7.49 -13.67
C GLN A 37 -6.83 7.00 -12.98
N ASN A 38 -5.71 7.59 -13.31
CA ASN A 38 -4.43 7.28 -12.65
C ASN A 38 -4.47 7.67 -11.17
N LEU A 39 -5.06 8.81 -10.83
CA LEU A 39 -5.22 9.21 -9.43
C LEU A 39 -6.11 8.23 -8.66
N ALA A 40 -7.11 7.65 -9.31
CA ALA A 40 -7.93 6.61 -8.70
C ALA A 40 -7.11 5.37 -8.34
N VAL A 41 -6.19 4.97 -9.24
CA VAL A 41 -5.25 3.85 -8.97
C VAL A 41 -4.38 4.17 -7.76
N ILE A 42 -3.82 5.37 -7.72
CA ILE A 42 -2.99 5.82 -6.58
C ILE A 42 -3.78 5.76 -5.28
N GLY A 43 -5.04 6.22 -5.29
CA GLY A 43 -5.91 6.16 -4.11
C GLY A 43 -6.17 4.74 -3.62
N LEU A 44 -6.40 3.79 -4.54
CA LEU A 44 -6.59 2.38 -4.20
C LEU A 44 -5.32 1.77 -3.61
N LEU A 45 -4.16 2.09 -4.17
CA LEU A 45 -2.86 1.62 -3.66
C LEU A 45 -2.56 2.22 -2.29
N ARG A 46 -2.89 3.50 -2.09
CA ARG A 46 -2.72 4.16 -0.80
C ARG A 46 -3.58 3.51 0.28
N SER A 47 -4.84 3.19 -0.06
CA SER A 47 -5.73 2.46 0.85
C SER A 47 -5.18 1.09 1.22
N ALA A 48 -4.69 0.34 0.23
CA ALA A 48 -4.05 -0.95 0.47
C ALA A 48 -2.82 -0.80 1.36
N HIS A 49 -2.02 0.24 1.14
CA HIS A 49 -0.83 0.51 1.94
C HIS A 49 -1.17 0.77 3.41
N GLN A 50 -2.23 1.56 3.67
CA GLN A 50 -2.69 1.82 5.04
C GLN A 50 -3.10 0.52 5.74
N MET A 51 -3.83 -0.34 5.04
CA MET A 51 -4.23 -1.64 5.60
C MET A 51 -3.02 -2.55 5.87
N LEU A 52 -2.03 -2.53 4.97
CA LEU A 52 -0.78 -3.27 5.17
C LEU A 52 -0.05 -2.78 6.41
N MET A 53 0.06 -1.47 6.60
CA MET A 53 0.71 -0.88 7.77
C MET A 53 -0.03 -1.24 9.06
N GLU A 54 -1.36 -1.10 9.07
CA GLU A 54 -2.18 -1.47 10.23
C GLU A 54 -2.00 -2.93 10.59
N ASN A 55 -2.03 -3.82 9.58
CA ASN A 55 -1.86 -5.25 9.79
C ASN A 55 -0.48 -5.56 10.38
N HIS A 56 0.57 -4.92 9.84
CA HIS A 56 1.94 -5.09 10.33
C HIS A 56 2.07 -4.63 11.79
N LEU A 57 1.51 -3.46 12.13
CA LEU A 57 1.57 -2.92 13.50
C LEU A 57 0.82 -3.82 14.48
N ASN A 58 -0.33 -4.38 14.07
CA ASN A 58 -1.15 -5.21 14.93
C ASN A 58 -0.67 -6.66 15.04
N THR A 59 0.27 -7.08 14.21
CA THR A 59 0.79 -8.45 14.21
C THR A 59 2.30 -8.48 14.41
N CYS A 60 3.07 -8.38 13.33
CA CYS A 60 4.53 -8.54 13.36
C CYS A 60 5.22 -7.55 14.29
N PHE A 61 4.85 -6.27 14.21
CA PHE A 61 5.46 -5.23 15.04
C PHE A 61 5.11 -5.41 16.50
N LYS A 62 3.82 -5.65 16.79
CA LYS A 62 3.37 -5.88 18.17
C LYS A 62 4.10 -7.05 18.81
N THR A 63 4.19 -8.19 18.09
CA THR A 63 4.89 -9.38 18.55
C THR A 63 6.36 -9.08 18.84
N ALA A 64 7.03 -8.34 17.95
CA ALA A 64 8.43 -7.98 18.14
C ALA A 64 8.62 -7.06 19.35
N MET A 65 7.68 -6.13 19.59
CA MET A 65 7.77 -5.21 20.75
C MET A 65 7.50 -5.91 22.09
N GLU A 66 6.83 -7.04 22.09
CA GLU A 66 6.60 -7.85 23.29
C GLU A 66 7.81 -8.67 23.68
N THR A 67 8.83 -8.80 22.85
CA THR A 67 10.05 -9.54 23.17
C THR A 67 10.94 -8.70 24.07
N LYS A 68 11.85 -9.38 24.79
CA LYS A 68 12.88 -8.72 25.61
C LYS A 68 14.14 -8.39 24.79
N ASN A 69 14.15 -8.70 23.49
CA ASN A 69 15.28 -8.47 22.60
C ASN A 69 15.28 -7.04 22.09
N GLU A 70 16.08 -6.18 22.71
CA GLU A 70 16.17 -4.76 22.33
C GLU A 70 16.67 -4.57 20.90
N LYS A 71 17.59 -5.41 20.45
CA LYS A 71 18.10 -5.34 19.07
C LYS A 71 16.96 -5.56 18.07
N ARG A 72 16.09 -6.56 18.30
CA ARG A 72 14.96 -6.86 17.43
C ARG A 72 13.97 -5.70 17.41
N LYS A 73 13.71 -5.09 18.56
CA LYS A 73 12.82 -3.92 18.65
C LYS A 73 13.37 -2.76 17.82
N GLN A 74 14.67 -2.49 17.90
CA GLN A 74 15.31 -1.43 17.12
C GLN A 74 15.22 -1.70 15.62
N GLU A 75 15.47 -2.94 15.20
CA GLU A 75 15.40 -3.35 13.80
C GLU A 75 13.99 -3.10 13.24
N MET A 76 12.95 -3.51 13.96
CA MET A 76 11.55 -3.34 13.55
C MET A 76 11.18 -1.86 13.47
N THR A 77 11.63 -1.06 14.42
CA THR A 77 11.40 0.39 14.42
C THR A 77 12.05 1.03 13.19
N GLN A 78 13.28 0.66 12.87
CA GLN A 78 14.00 1.19 11.72
C GLN A 78 13.33 0.78 10.40
N GLU A 79 12.82 -0.44 10.30
CA GLU A 79 12.09 -0.90 9.13
C GLU A 79 10.85 -0.03 8.86
N ILE A 80 10.08 0.28 9.89
CA ILE A 80 8.89 1.13 9.77
C ILE A 80 9.27 2.55 9.35
N LEU A 81 10.30 3.12 9.99
CA LEU A 81 10.78 4.46 9.64
C LEU A 81 11.21 4.55 8.17
N LYS A 82 11.86 3.50 7.67
CA LYS A 82 12.28 3.42 6.28
C LYS A 82 11.07 3.47 5.34
N VAL A 83 10.02 2.69 5.64
CA VAL A 83 8.79 2.67 4.83
C VAL A 83 8.11 4.04 4.85
N VAL A 84 8.02 4.69 6.02
CA VAL A 84 7.44 6.02 6.16
C VAL A 84 8.19 7.04 5.30
N LYS A 85 9.52 6.98 5.31
CA LYS A 85 10.36 7.88 4.47
C LYS A 85 10.10 7.68 2.99
N LEU A 86 9.95 6.41 2.56
CA LEU A 86 9.65 6.10 1.16
C LEU A 86 8.30 6.66 0.74
N LEU A 87 7.30 6.58 1.60
CA LEU A 87 5.97 7.09 1.32
C LEU A 87 5.96 8.61 1.12
N ASN A 88 6.82 9.32 1.84
CA ASN A 88 6.87 10.78 1.86
C ASN A 88 7.82 11.39 0.82
N LYS A 89 8.36 10.59 -0.06
CA LYS A 89 9.23 11.09 -1.16
C LYS A 89 8.46 11.78 -2.26
#